data_fc679abaac9ef3f480fa34c0b7901db0
#
_entry.id   fc679abaac9ef3f480fa34c0b7901db0
#
_cell.length_a   1.000
_cell.length_b   1.000
_cell.length_c   1.000
_cell.angle_alpha   90.00
_cell.angle_beta   90.00
_cell.angle_gamma   90.00
#
_symmetry.space_group_name_H-M   'P 1'
#
loop_
_entity.id
_entity.type
_entity.pdbx_description
1 polymer ?
#
loop_
_entity_poly.entity_id
_entity_poly.type
_entity_poly.pdbx_seq_one_letter_code
_entity_poly.pdbx_strand_id
1 'polypeptide(L)'
;MKPHVVIIGAGFTGCALAHDLALRGLQVTVVERGEIASGTSGRTHGLLHSGGRYCVTDQESARECIEENQILRRIVPQCIEANGGLFIAVSESDLEYKPKFLEGAAACGIPAEEISPREALRLEPNLNPRLLAAVKIPDGTFEPLRLALAFAATARANGARFLTYTEVKGLLIDGQGAVSGVTACDRRSGAESRLPADLVVSAAGAWAGEIAAMAGGLVPIKPTPGVMVAVDQRLVQRPVNRLCEPDDGDIVLPQRRMVVIGTTSFEVEDIDYVPVLSEQVAMMVDRGAELIPAVRQAGPRGSFMSSRPLIGAGLPARSMARTFKCFDHKVSEGLDGFVTITGGKATTCRAMAEKTADVVCAKLGSTQPCQTRTTPLLSYRLYYQ
;
A
#
# COMPACT_ATOMS: atom_id res chain seq x y z
N MET A 1 22.44 8.19 25.12
CA MET A 1 22.45 8.01 23.63
C MET A 1 21.02 7.99 23.16
N LYS A 2 20.74 8.36 21.92
CA LYS A 2 19.39 8.21 21.34
C LYS A 2 19.10 6.73 21.14
N PRO A 3 17.88 6.24 21.46
CA PRO A 3 17.51 4.86 21.19
C PRO A 3 17.62 4.56 19.70
N HIS A 4 18.12 3.37 19.36
CA HIS A 4 18.31 2.91 17.99
C HIS A 4 17.25 1.90 17.58
N VAL A 5 16.53 2.19 16.51
CA VAL A 5 15.51 1.32 15.93
C VAL A 5 16.00 0.78 14.59
N VAL A 6 15.95 -0.53 14.42
CA VAL A 6 16.15 -1.19 13.11
C VAL A 6 14.79 -1.53 12.53
N ILE A 7 14.54 -1.05 11.29
CA ILE A 7 13.32 -1.34 10.52
C ILE A 7 13.69 -2.33 9.42
N ILE A 8 12.96 -3.44 9.33
CA ILE A 8 13.12 -4.46 8.28
C ILE A 8 12.10 -4.20 7.17
N GLY A 9 12.59 -3.85 5.98
CA GLY A 9 11.79 -3.55 4.79
C GLY A 9 11.66 -2.06 4.49
N ALA A 10 11.96 -1.67 3.26
CA ALA A 10 11.86 -0.30 2.73
C ALA A 10 10.70 -0.15 1.73
N GLY A 11 9.56 -0.79 2.00
CA GLY A 11 8.29 -0.50 1.34
C GLY A 11 7.70 0.83 1.82
N PHE A 12 6.47 1.16 1.40
CA PHE A 12 5.80 2.39 1.84
C PHE A 12 5.80 2.54 3.35
N THR A 13 5.39 1.49 4.08
CA THR A 13 5.27 1.54 5.53
C THR A 13 6.63 1.72 6.21
N GLY A 14 7.65 0.99 5.79
CA GLY A 14 8.99 1.12 6.36
C GLY A 14 9.62 2.48 6.11
N CYS A 15 9.46 3.04 4.89
CA CYS A 15 9.93 4.38 4.58
C CYS A 15 9.18 5.47 5.37
N ALA A 16 7.85 5.34 5.50
CA ALA A 16 7.04 6.27 6.27
C ALA A 16 7.33 6.17 7.78
N LEU A 17 7.59 4.95 8.29
CA LEU A 17 7.98 4.72 9.69
C LEU A 17 9.36 5.31 9.98
N ALA A 18 10.33 5.13 9.08
CA ALA A 18 11.64 5.74 9.21
C ALA A 18 11.55 7.27 9.27
N HIS A 19 10.67 7.87 8.47
CA HIS A 19 10.39 9.30 8.50
C HIS A 19 9.79 9.75 9.84
N ASP A 20 8.78 9.03 10.34
CA ASP A 20 8.11 9.37 11.61
C ASP A 20 9.08 9.28 12.79
N LEU A 21 9.77 8.14 12.94
CA LEU A 21 10.71 7.93 14.05
C LEU A 21 11.91 8.89 14.02
N ALA A 22 12.41 9.22 12.82
CA ALA A 22 13.49 10.21 12.68
C ALA A 22 13.04 11.61 13.12
N LEU A 23 11.80 12.02 12.77
CA LEU A 23 11.20 13.28 13.25
C LEU A 23 11.02 13.29 14.77
N ARG A 24 10.70 12.13 15.37
CA ARG A 24 10.64 11.98 16.85
C ARG A 24 12.03 11.89 17.50
N GLY A 25 13.11 12.07 16.71
CA GLY A 25 14.48 12.17 17.23
C GLY A 25 15.17 10.85 17.54
N LEU A 26 14.60 9.71 17.15
CA LEU A 26 15.22 8.40 17.32
C LEU A 26 16.31 8.17 16.25
N GLN A 27 17.28 7.30 16.57
CA GLN A 27 18.23 6.80 15.57
C GLN A 27 17.57 5.67 14.79
N VAL A 28 17.57 5.75 13.46
CA VAL A 28 16.86 4.78 12.60
C VAL A 28 17.78 4.19 11.56
N THR A 29 17.77 2.87 11.43
CA THR A 29 18.40 2.14 10.32
C THR A 29 17.34 1.25 9.65
N VAL A 30 17.11 1.46 8.36
CA VAL A 30 16.25 0.60 7.54
C VAL A 30 17.10 -0.41 6.80
N VAL A 31 16.73 -1.69 6.88
CA VAL A 31 17.40 -2.80 6.18
C VAL A 31 16.44 -3.34 5.12
N GLU A 32 16.88 -3.33 3.85
CA GLU A 32 16.06 -3.74 2.71
C GLU A 32 16.85 -4.72 1.82
N ARG A 33 16.26 -5.89 1.54
CA ARG A 33 16.90 -6.95 0.74
C ARG A 33 17.10 -6.60 -0.74
N GLY A 34 16.32 -5.64 -1.24
CA GLY A 34 16.40 -5.13 -2.61
C GLY A 34 16.62 -3.63 -2.65
N GLU A 35 16.00 -2.97 -3.62
CA GLU A 35 15.92 -1.51 -3.71
C GLU A 35 14.69 -0.98 -2.99
N ILE A 36 14.64 0.33 -2.70
CA ILE A 36 13.46 0.98 -2.14
C ILE A 36 12.21 0.59 -2.93
N ALA A 37 11.16 0.15 -2.23
CA ALA A 37 9.89 -0.28 -2.79
C ALA A 37 9.97 -1.47 -3.77
N SER A 38 11.01 -2.29 -3.73
CA SER A 38 11.18 -3.44 -4.64
C SER A 38 10.14 -4.55 -4.46
N GLY A 39 9.46 -4.61 -3.32
CA GLY A 39 8.36 -5.53 -3.03
C GLY A 39 6.99 -5.05 -3.56
N THR A 40 5.94 -5.32 -2.80
CA THR A 40 4.53 -4.96 -3.13
C THR A 40 4.35 -3.48 -3.43
N SER A 41 5.06 -2.61 -2.71
CA SER A 41 4.90 -1.15 -2.78
C SER A 41 5.20 -0.58 -4.16
N GLY A 42 6.26 -1.01 -4.84
CA GLY A 42 6.61 -0.53 -6.19
C GLY A 42 5.79 -1.18 -7.31
N ARG A 43 5.01 -2.20 -6.97
CA ARG A 43 4.21 -2.98 -7.90
C ARG A 43 2.70 -2.79 -7.70
N THR A 44 2.28 -1.69 -7.07
CA THR A 44 0.86 -1.33 -6.96
C THR A 44 0.40 -0.54 -8.19
N HIS A 45 -0.88 -0.59 -8.49
CA HIS A 45 -1.47 0.22 -9.58
C HIS A 45 -1.42 1.74 -9.32
N GLY A 46 -1.20 2.17 -8.06
CA GLY A 46 -1.06 3.59 -7.72
C GLY A 46 -2.36 4.36 -7.53
N LEU A 47 -3.45 3.69 -7.16
CA LEU A 47 -4.69 4.36 -6.78
C LEU A 47 -4.57 5.00 -5.39
N LEU A 48 -4.75 6.31 -5.32
CA LEU A 48 -4.95 7.04 -4.08
C LEU A 48 -6.44 6.94 -3.72
N HIS A 49 -6.76 5.95 -2.88
CA HIS A 49 -8.14 5.66 -2.50
C HIS A 49 -8.77 6.78 -1.69
N SER A 50 -9.98 7.18 -2.04
CA SER A 50 -10.88 7.98 -1.17
C SER A 50 -11.66 7.12 -0.18
N GLY A 51 -11.62 5.80 -0.32
CA GLY A 51 -12.40 4.86 0.46
C GLY A 51 -13.68 4.37 -0.22
N GLY A 52 -14.10 4.97 -1.35
CA GLY A 52 -15.33 4.60 -2.05
C GLY A 52 -15.44 3.09 -2.34
N ARG A 53 -14.32 2.46 -2.70
CA ARG A 53 -14.29 1.01 -2.94
C ARG A 53 -14.65 0.15 -1.72
N TYR A 54 -14.56 0.69 -0.51
CA TYR A 54 -14.72 -0.05 0.75
C TYR A 54 -15.94 0.41 1.55
N CYS A 55 -16.58 1.50 1.18
CA CYS A 55 -17.59 2.18 1.99
C CYS A 55 -18.83 1.34 2.32
N VAL A 56 -19.12 0.29 1.54
CA VAL A 56 -20.22 -0.63 1.80
C VAL A 56 -19.79 -1.82 2.65
N THR A 57 -18.62 -2.42 2.34
CA THR A 57 -18.20 -3.71 2.92
C THR A 57 -17.20 -3.60 4.06
N ASP A 58 -16.42 -2.51 4.13
CA ASP A 58 -15.37 -2.29 5.14
C ASP A 58 -15.24 -0.79 5.45
N GLN A 59 -16.20 -0.27 6.22
CA GLN A 59 -16.29 1.16 6.53
C GLN A 59 -15.11 1.70 7.33
N GLU A 60 -14.45 0.88 8.17
CA GLU A 60 -13.25 1.29 8.88
C GLU A 60 -12.13 1.62 7.88
N SER A 61 -11.85 0.70 6.97
CA SER A 61 -10.90 0.93 5.87
C SER A 61 -11.28 2.12 4.98
N ALA A 62 -12.57 2.38 4.79
CA ALA A 62 -13.04 3.51 4.00
C ALA A 62 -12.72 4.85 4.67
N ARG A 63 -12.98 4.97 5.99
CA ARG A 63 -12.67 6.18 6.77
C ARG A 63 -11.16 6.44 6.85
N GLU A 64 -10.36 5.39 7.08
CA GLU A 64 -8.90 5.49 7.04
C GLU A 64 -8.42 6.04 5.69
N CYS A 65 -9.00 5.54 4.58
CA CYS A 65 -8.60 5.96 3.24
C CYS A 65 -8.90 7.42 2.97
N ILE A 66 -10.11 7.92 3.28
CA ILE A 66 -10.46 9.33 2.99
C ILE A 66 -9.60 10.30 3.82
N GLU A 67 -9.34 9.97 5.08
CA GLU A 67 -8.47 10.77 5.94
C GLU A 67 -7.04 10.85 5.38
N GLU A 68 -6.43 9.70 5.08
CA GLU A 68 -5.05 9.62 4.59
C GLU A 68 -4.91 10.17 3.16
N ASN A 69 -5.93 10.01 2.31
CA ASN A 69 -5.97 10.66 0.99
C ASN A 69 -5.81 12.18 1.11
N GLN A 70 -6.56 12.80 2.03
CA GLN A 70 -6.50 14.24 2.26
C GLN A 70 -5.13 14.67 2.83
N ILE A 71 -4.54 13.87 3.73
CA ILE A 71 -3.23 14.15 4.31
C ILE A 71 -2.14 14.06 3.23
N LEU A 72 -2.09 12.95 2.48
CA LEU A 72 -1.09 12.75 1.44
C LEU A 72 -1.13 13.83 0.36
N ARG A 73 -2.31 14.29 -0.04
CA ARG A 73 -2.46 15.42 -0.98
C ARG A 73 -1.80 16.71 -0.48
N ARG A 74 -1.77 16.92 0.83
CA ARG A 74 -1.13 18.10 1.44
C ARG A 74 0.38 17.95 1.58
N ILE A 75 0.83 16.79 2.06
CA ILE A 75 2.25 16.61 2.42
C ILE A 75 3.13 16.17 1.26
N VAL A 76 2.56 15.61 0.18
CA VAL A 76 3.33 15.07 -0.97
C VAL A 76 2.65 15.31 -2.32
N PRO A 77 2.17 16.54 -2.63
CA PRO A 77 1.43 16.81 -3.86
C PRO A 77 2.23 16.51 -5.13
N GLN A 78 3.56 16.59 -5.09
CA GLN A 78 4.44 16.32 -6.23
C GLN A 78 4.47 14.85 -6.69
N CYS A 79 3.91 13.93 -5.90
CA CYS A 79 3.79 12.51 -6.24
C CYS A 79 2.36 12.11 -6.64
N ILE A 80 1.40 13.05 -6.59
CA ILE A 80 -0.03 12.78 -6.72
C ILE A 80 -0.61 13.53 -7.91
N GLU A 81 -1.40 12.85 -8.75
CA GLU A 81 -2.36 13.47 -9.65
C GLU A 81 -3.71 13.55 -8.95
N ALA A 82 -4.14 14.76 -8.60
CA ALA A 82 -5.42 15.01 -7.93
C ALA A 82 -6.56 15.08 -8.97
N ASN A 83 -6.70 14.03 -9.77
CA ASN A 83 -7.54 13.96 -10.95
C ASN A 83 -9.00 13.53 -10.67
N GLY A 84 -9.34 13.24 -9.42
CA GLY A 84 -10.64 12.70 -9.05
C GLY A 84 -10.81 11.24 -9.47
N GLY A 85 -12.02 10.69 -9.30
CA GLY A 85 -12.36 9.33 -9.70
C GLY A 85 -13.82 9.23 -10.10
N LEU A 86 -14.16 8.20 -10.85
CA LEU A 86 -15.51 7.84 -11.22
C LEU A 86 -15.82 6.41 -10.78
N PHE A 87 -17.00 6.19 -10.22
CA PHE A 87 -17.65 4.90 -10.15
C PHE A 87 -18.75 4.87 -11.19
N ILE A 88 -18.73 3.89 -12.10
CA ILE A 88 -19.70 3.82 -13.21
C ILE A 88 -20.47 2.51 -13.19
N ALA A 89 -21.77 2.59 -13.49
CA ALA A 89 -22.65 1.46 -13.71
C ALA A 89 -22.74 1.17 -15.22
N VAL A 90 -22.39 -0.08 -15.61
CA VAL A 90 -22.47 -0.54 -17.02
C VAL A 90 -23.46 -1.70 -17.18
N SER A 91 -24.10 -2.14 -16.09
CA SER A 91 -25.13 -3.17 -16.04
C SER A 91 -26.24 -2.77 -15.07
N GLU A 92 -27.40 -3.44 -15.14
CA GLU A 92 -28.49 -3.22 -14.19
C GLU A 92 -28.09 -3.57 -12.75
N SER A 93 -27.29 -4.62 -12.55
CA SER A 93 -26.79 -4.99 -11.22
C SER A 93 -25.87 -3.92 -10.62
N ASP A 94 -25.08 -3.24 -11.46
CA ASP A 94 -24.26 -2.11 -11.01
C ASP A 94 -25.16 -0.92 -10.59
N LEU A 95 -26.26 -0.70 -11.33
CA LEU A 95 -27.23 0.36 -11.02
C LEU A 95 -27.95 0.09 -9.69
N GLU A 96 -28.32 -1.16 -9.43
CA GLU A 96 -28.93 -1.58 -8.16
C GLU A 96 -27.98 -1.41 -6.95
N TYR A 97 -26.66 -1.47 -7.17
CA TYR A 97 -25.66 -1.24 -6.12
C TYR A 97 -25.53 0.25 -5.73
N LYS A 98 -25.88 1.19 -6.62
CA LYS A 98 -25.69 2.64 -6.43
C LYS A 98 -26.23 3.19 -5.13
N PRO A 99 -27.49 2.90 -4.69
CA PRO A 99 -28.00 3.42 -3.43
C PRO A 99 -27.16 3.03 -2.22
N LYS A 100 -26.75 1.76 -2.13
CA LYS A 100 -25.88 1.26 -1.06
C LYS A 100 -24.53 1.96 -1.06
N PHE A 101 -23.97 2.20 -2.25
CA PHE A 101 -22.70 2.91 -2.40
C PHE A 101 -22.80 4.34 -1.89
N LEU A 102 -23.84 5.09 -2.26
CA LEU A 102 -24.04 6.49 -1.82
C LEU A 102 -24.26 6.59 -0.32
N GLU A 103 -25.07 5.69 0.26
CA GLU A 103 -25.28 5.58 1.70
C GLU A 103 -23.96 5.29 2.43
N GLY A 104 -23.21 4.28 1.97
CA GLY A 104 -21.91 3.92 2.53
C GLY A 104 -20.90 5.04 2.43
N ALA A 105 -20.83 5.74 1.31
CA ALA A 105 -19.95 6.89 1.12
C ALA A 105 -20.29 8.02 2.10
N ALA A 106 -21.58 8.36 2.25
CA ALA A 106 -22.03 9.35 3.22
C ALA A 106 -21.69 8.96 4.67
N ALA A 107 -21.94 7.70 5.05
CA ALA A 107 -21.64 7.17 6.39
C ALA A 107 -20.13 7.19 6.72
N CYS A 108 -19.27 7.17 5.69
CA CYS A 108 -17.82 7.25 5.83
C CYS A 108 -17.25 8.67 5.65
N GLY A 109 -18.07 9.68 5.40
CA GLY A 109 -17.62 11.06 5.15
C GLY A 109 -16.90 11.23 3.81
N ILE A 110 -17.18 10.37 2.82
CA ILE A 110 -16.59 10.44 1.49
C ILE A 110 -17.48 11.30 0.60
N PRO A 111 -17.00 12.43 0.06
CA PRO A 111 -17.75 13.21 -0.91
C PRO A 111 -18.07 12.36 -2.15
N ALA A 112 -19.34 12.16 -2.42
CA ALA A 112 -19.85 11.42 -3.57
C ALA A 112 -20.91 12.25 -4.27
N GLU A 113 -20.72 12.53 -5.57
CA GLU A 113 -21.58 13.37 -6.38
C GLU A 113 -22.12 12.55 -7.57
N GLU A 114 -23.41 12.34 -7.63
CA GLU A 114 -24.03 11.75 -8.82
C GLU A 114 -23.94 12.72 -9.99
N ILE A 115 -23.50 12.21 -11.14
CA ILE A 115 -23.47 12.95 -12.40
C ILE A 115 -24.22 12.17 -13.49
N SER A 116 -24.74 12.89 -14.49
CA SER A 116 -25.41 12.24 -15.60
C SER A 116 -24.42 11.41 -16.46
N PRO A 117 -24.88 10.34 -17.13
CA PRO A 117 -24.09 9.61 -18.10
C PRO A 117 -23.45 10.52 -19.18
N ARG A 118 -24.18 11.53 -19.64
CA ARG A 118 -23.71 12.52 -20.61
C ARG A 118 -22.54 13.34 -20.06
N GLU A 119 -22.60 13.72 -18.80
CA GLU A 119 -21.53 14.46 -18.15
C GLU A 119 -20.29 13.56 -17.93
N ALA A 120 -20.49 12.31 -17.51
CA ALA A 120 -19.40 11.35 -17.35
C ALA A 120 -18.67 11.11 -18.68
N LEU A 121 -19.40 10.94 -19.80
CA LEU A 121 -18.81 10.80 -21.14
C LEU A 121 -18.10 12.08 -21.61
N ARG A 122 -18.56 13.25 -21.18
CA ARG A 122 -17.85 14.51 -21.46
C ARG A 122 -16.53 14.61 -20.69
N LEU A 123 -16.51 14.13 -19.46
CA LEU A 123 -15.30 14.10 -18.60
C LEU A 123 -14.29 13.04 -19.05
N GLU A 124 -14.78 11.88 -19.49
CA GLU A 124 -14.00 10.72 -19.95
C GLU A 124 -14.63 10.15 -21.23
N PRO A 125 -14.24 10.63 -22.41
CA PRO A 125 -14.87 10.26 -23.70
C PRO A 125 -14.74 8.77 -24.06
N ASN A 126 -13.76 8.06 -23.48
CA ASN A 126 -13.52 6.64 -23.75
C ASN A 126 -14.33 5.69 -22.83
N LEU A 127 -15.16 6.21 -21.92
CA LEU A 127 -16.07 5.36 -21.14
C LEU A 127 -17.00 4.55 -22.05
N ASN A 128 -17.46 3.43 -21.55
CA ASN A 128 -18.48 2.65 -22.24
C ASN A 128 -19.71 3.53 -22.54
N PRO A 129 -20.10 3.73 -23.82
CA PRO A 129 -21.19 4.62 -24.19
C PRO A 129 -22.58 4.14 -23.66
N ARG A 130 -22.67 2.89 -23.21
CA ARG A 130 -23.87 2.31 -22.60
C ARG A 130 -23.91 2.43 -21.08
N LEU A 131 -23.04 3.28 -20.46
CA LEU A 131 -23.08 3.47 -19.02
C LEU A 131 -24.46 4.01 -18.55
N LEU A 132 -24.95 3.49 -17.44
CA LEU A 132 -26.27 3.77 -16.89
C LEU A 132 -26.24 4.85 -15.81
N ALA A 133 -25.15 4.91 -15.03
CA ALA A 133 -24.95 5.90 -13.97
C ALA A 133 -23.46 6.16 -13.72
N ALA A 134 -23.16 7.31 -13.13
CA ALA A 134 -21.83 7.65 -12.68
C ALA A 134 -21.86 8.44 -11.38
N VAL A 135 -20.88 8.20 -10.52
CA VAL A 135 -20.65 8.91 -9.27
C VAL A 135 -19.21 9.41 -9.21
N LYS A 136 -19.01 10.71 -9.02
CA LYS A 136 -17.70 11.33 -8.78
C LYS A 136 -17.30 11.17 -7.33
N ILE A 137 -16.04 10.87 -7.09
CA ILE A 137 -15.42 10.78 -5.75
C ILE A 137 -14.02 11.39 -5.77
N PRO A 138 -13.43 11.72 -4.60
CA PRO A 138 -12.09 12.29 -4.52
C PRO A 138 -10.96 11.25 -4.56
N ASP A 139 -11.06 10.22 -5.40
CA ASP A 139 -9.92 9.36 -5.73
C ASP A 139 -8.81 10.17 -6.43
N GLY A 140 -7.64 9.61 -6.53
CA GLY A 140 -6.55 10.17 -7.30
C GLY A 140 -5.57 9.07 -7.70
N THR A 141 -4.49 9.44 -8.35
CA THR A 141 -3.38 8.52 -8.61
C THR A 141 -2.10 9.05 -8.00
N PHE A 142 -1.23 8.14 -7.62
CA PHE A 142 0.14 8.48 -7.20
C PHE A 142 1.14 7.60 -7.95
N GLU A 143 2.36 8.09 -8.08
CA GLU A 143 3.44 7.34 -8.68
C GLU A 143 4.16 6.55 -7.57
N PRO A 144 4.08 5.19 -7.57
CA PRO A 144 4.50 4.38 -6.44
C PRO A 144 5.94 4.60 -6.00
N LEU A 145 6.90 4.50 -6.94
CA LEU A 145 8.31 4.65 -6.60
C LEU A 145 8.62 6.05 -6.05
N ARG A 146 8.03 7.09 -6.64
CA ARG A 146 8.26 8.47 -6.18
C ARG A 146 7.73 8.72 -4.77
N LEU A 147 6.58 8.14 -4.43
CA LEU A 147 6.02 8.26 -3.10
C LEU A 147 6.93 7.61 -2.04
N ALA A 148 7.39 6.37 -2.29
CA ALA A 148 8.31 5.68 -1.38
C ALA A 148 9.63 6.45 -1.23
N LEU A 149 10.22 6.91 -2.34
CA LEU A 149 11.45 7.70 -2.34
C LEU A 149 11.29 9.07 -1.66
N ALA A 150 10.11 9.71 -1.72
CA ALA A 150 9.86 10.97 -1.02
C ALA A 150 9.87 10.75 0.51
N PHE A 151 9.25 9.69 1.01
CA PHE A 151 9.36 9.31 2.42
C PHE A 151 10.81 8.99 2.81
N ALA A 152 11.51 8.17 2.01
CA ALA A 152 12.89 7.79 2.27
C ALA A 152 13.85 8.99 2.24
N ALA A 153 13.70 9.91 1.27
CA ALA A 153 14.50 11.15 1.18
C ALA A 153 14.31 12.02 2.42
N THR A 154 13.06 12.17 2.86
CA THR A 154 12.74 12.97 4.04
C THR A 154 13.27 12.32 5.32
N ALA A 155 13.16 11.00 5.44
CA ALA A 155 13.75 10.25 6.55
C ALA A 155 15.28 10.40 6.59
N ARG A 156 15.99 10.29 5.45
CA ARG A 156 17.44 10.52 5.36
C ARG A 156 17.84 11.93 5.76
N ALA A 157 17.11 12.91 5.29
CA ALA A 157 17.35 14.31 5.67
C ALA A 157 17.21 14.57 7.19
N ASN A 158 16.45 13.72 7.89
CA ASN A 158 16.31 13.71 9.34
C ASN A 158 17.20 12.68 10.05
N GLY A 159 18.21 12.12 9.35
CA GLY A 159 19.25 11.26 9.93
C GLY A 159 19.00 9.76 9.87
N ALA A 160 17.93 9.28 9.24
CA ALA A 160 17.73 7.85 9.03
C ALA A 160 18.73 7.28 8.00
N ARG A 161 19.20 6.06 8.23
CA ARG A 161 20.10 5.33 7.32
C ARG A 161 19.32 4.24 6.60
N PHE A 162 19.61 4.03 5.31
CA PHE A 162 19.05 2.96 4.50
C PHE A 162 20.17 2.04 4.00
N LEU A 163 20.06 0.77 4.33
CA LEU A 163 20.93 -0.31 3.87
C LEU A 163 20.15 -1.14 2.85
N THR A 164 20.20 -0.73 1.59
CA THR A 164 19.60 -1.46 0.47
C THR A 164 20.48 -2.63 0.07
N TYR A 165 19.91 -3.63 -0.60
CA TYR A 165 20.56 -4.89 -0.96
C TYR A 165 21.14 -5.63 0.25
N THR A 166 20.56 -5.41 1.41
CA THR A 166 20.95 -6.01 2.68
C THR A 166 19.78 -6.83 3.21
N GLU A 167 19.97 -8.13 3.29
CA GLU A 167 18.93 -9.08 3.68
C GLU A 167 19.09 -9.48 5.15
N VAL A 168 18.02 -9.35 5.93
CA VAL A 168 17.99 -9.88 7.30
C VAL A 168 17.93 -11.41 7.24
N LYS A 169 18.86 -12.07 7.93
CA LYS A 169 19.00 -13.53 8.00
C LYS A 169 18.54 -14.09 9.34
N GLY A 170 18.43 -13.25 10.38
CA GLY A 170 17.96 -13.66 11.69
C GLY A 170 17.78 -12.48 12.63
N LEU A 171 17.10 -12.72 13.74
CA LEU A 171 16.96 -11.78 14.84
C LEU A 171 17.96 -12.13 15.95
N LEU A 172 18.61 -11.12 16.52
CA LEU A 172 19.52 -11.29 17.65
C LEU A 172 18.68 -11.34 18.93
N ILE A 173 18.86 -12.40 19.71
CA ILE A 173 18.19 -12.57 21.00
C ILE A 173 19.24 -12.35 22.10
N ASP A 174 18.93 -11.56 23.11
CA ASP A 174 19.80 -11.32 24.24
C ASP A 174 19.68 -12.41 25.33
N GLY A 175 20.44 -12.27 26.41
CA GLY A 175 20.41 -13.22 27.53
C GLY A 175 19.11 -13.23 28.34
N GLN A 176 18.17 -12.30 28.09
CA GLN A 176 16.86 -12.22 28.73
C GLN A 176 15.73 -12.71 27.79
N GLY A 177 16.07 -13.14 26.56
CA GLY A 177 15.11 -13.60 25.57
C GLY A 177 14.46 -12.47 24.75
N ALA A 178 14.95 -11.24 24.86
CA ALA A 178 14.46 -10.12 24.08
C ALA A 178 15.19 -9.97 22.75
N VAL A 179 14.51 -9.43 21.73
CA VAL A 179 15.14 -9.08 20.46
C VAL A 179 15.99 -7.82 20.65
N SER A 180 17.29 -7.93 20.34
CA SER A 180 18.31 -6.88 20.53
C SER A 180 19.01 -6.45 19.25
N GLY A 181 18.49 -6.79 18.08
CA GLY A 181 19.02 -6.44 16.78
C GLY A 181 18.77 -7.49 15.73
N VAL A 182 19.52 -7.40 14.62
CA VAL A 182 19.40 -8.33 13.49
C VAL A 182 20.77 -8.82 13.01
N THR A 183 20.84 -10.01 12.44
CA THR A 183 21.92 -10.43 11.54
C THR A 183 21.50 -10.17 10.11
N ALA A 184 22.40 -9.60 9.31
CA ALA A 184 22.10 -9.22 7.94
C ALA A 184 23.26 -9.58 7.01
N CYS A 185 22.94 -9.85 5.74
CA CYS A 185 23.89 -10.17 4.68
C CYS A 185 23.75 -9.16 3.54
N ASP A 186 24.85 -8.53 3.16
CA ASP A 186 24.91 -7.72 1.93
C ASP A 186 24.83 -8.66 0.72
N ARG A 187 23.79 -8.54 -0.08
CA ARG A 187 23.52 -9.42 -1.22
C ARG A 187 24.45 -9.22 -2.42
N ARG A 188 25.22 -8.14 -2.42
CA ARG A 188 26.21 -7.85 -3.48
C ARG A 188 27.58 -8.47 -3.19
N SER A 189 28.00 -8.39 -1.92
CA SER A 189 29.30 -8.86 -1.47
C SER A 189 29.28 -10.20 -0.74
N GLY A 190 28.10 -10.61 -0.23
CA GLY A 190 27.96 -11.75 0.65
C GLY A 190 28.43 -11.49 2.10
N ALA A 191 28.84 -10.26 2.41
CA ALA A 191 29.34 -9.93 3.75
C ALA A 191 28.22 -9.96 4.78
N GLU A 192 28.45 -10.68 5.88
CA GLU A 192 27.54 -10.73 7.03
C GLU A 192 27.87 -9.64 8.05
N SER A 193 26.87 -9.14 8.71
CA SER A 193 26.97 -8.12 9.74
C SER A 193 25.93 -8.33 10.85
N ARG A 194 26.24 -7.81 12.03
CA ARG A 194 25.31 -7.74 13.15
C ARG A 194 24.97 -6.27 13.38
N LEU A 195 23.69 -5.96 13.44
CA LEU A 195 23.17 -4.62 13.68
C LEU A 195 22.42 -4.62 15.01
N PRO A 196 23.06 -4.22 16.12
CA PRO A 196 22.40 -4.07 17.41
C PRO A 196 21.32 -2.98 17.35
N ALA A 197 20.25 -3.15 18.10
CA ALA A 197 19.17 -2.19 18.22
C ALA A 197 18.50 -2.30 19.60
N ASP A 198 17.93 -1.19 20.06
CA ASP A 198 17.08 -1.15 21.26
C ASP A 198 15.68 -1.69 20.95
N LEU A 199 15.27 -1.65 19.67
CA LEU A 199 14.01 -2.23 19.20
C LEU A 199 14.10 -2.53 17.68
N VAL A 200 13.52 -3.65 17.27
CA VAL A 200 13.40 -4.06 15.86
C VAL A 200 11.93 -3.99 15.43
N VAL A 201 11.68 -3.37 14.26
CA VAL A 201 10.36 -3.33 13.65
C VAL A 201 10.36 -4.06 12.32
N SER A 202 9.52 -5.09 12.17
CA SER A 202 9.25 -5.70 10.88
C SER A 202 8.18 -4.90 10.13
N ALA A 203 8.57 -4.31 8.99
CA ALA A 203 7.70 -3.70 7.99
C ALA A 203 7.82 -4.46 6.65
N ALA A 204 8.04 -5.78 6.73
CA ALA A 204 8.35 -6.66 5.59
C ALA A 204 7.12 -7.03 4.73
N GLY A 205 5.95 -6.43 4.98
CA GLY A 205 4.74 -6.62 4.17
C GLY A 205 4.31 -8.07 4.10
N ALA A 206 4.28 -8.66 2.90
CA ALA A 206 3.84 -10.03 2.69
C ALA A 206 4.78 -11.08 3.32
N TRP A 207 6.03 -10.73 3.61
CA TRP A 207 7.03 -11.59 4.29
C TRP A 207 7.05 -11.41 5.82
N ALA A 208 6.11 -10.66 6.39
CA ALA A 208 6.09 -10.36 7.83
C ALA A 208 6.00 -11.62 8.71
N GLY A 209 5.32 -12.66 8.23
CA GLY A 209 5.23 -13.95 8.92
C GLY A 209 6.58 -14.66 9.00
N GLU A 210 7.36 -14.64 7.92
CA GLU A 210 8.71 -15.24 7.86
C GLU A 210 9.68 -14.53 8.83
N ILE A 211 9.64 -13.20 8.84
CA ILE A 211 10.50 -12.41 9.75
C ILE A 211 10.10 -12.68 11.21
N ALA A 212 8.81 -12.74 11.53
CA ALA A 212 8.37 -13.02 12.91
C ALA A 212 8.79 -14.43 13.35
N ALA A 213 8.69 -15.41 12.48
CA ALA A 213 9.09 -16.79 12.75
C ALA A 213 10.58 -16.95 13.11
N MET A 214 11.47 -16.04 12.65
CA MET A 214 12.89 -16.05 13.01
C MET A 214 13.17 -15.94 14.51
N ALA A 215 12.20 -15.41 15.27
CA ALA A 215 12.29 -15.31 16.74
C ALA A 215 11.14 -16.06 17.46
N GLY A 216 10.45 -16.97 16.78
CA GLY A 216 9.31 -17.70 17.33
C GLY A 216 8.01 -16.90 17.45
N GLY A 217 7.96 -15.68 16.87
CA GLY A 217 6.74 -14.86 16.80
C GLY A 217 5.78 -15.35 15.72
N LEU A 218 4.49 -15.01 15.87
CA LEU A 218 3.44 -15.38 14.93
C LEU A 218 2.74 -14.16 14.35
N VAL A 219 2.75 -14.04 13.03
CA VAL A 219 1.96 -13.05 12.28
C VAL A 219 1.14 -13.79 11.23
N PRO A 220 -0.19 -13.89 11.37
CA PRO A 220 -1.04 -14.66 10.47
C PRO A 220 -1.26 -13.89 9.15
N ILE A 221 -0.29 -13.94 8.25
CA ILE A 221 -0.36 -13.35 6.91
C ILE A 221 -0.84 -14.42 5.93
N LYS A 222 -1.79 -14.00 5.08
CA LYS A 222 -2.19 -14.73 3.89
C LYS A 222 -1.76 -13.92 2.65
N PRO A 223 -0.58 -14.20 2.09
CA PRO A 223 -0.13 -13.51 0.88
C PRO A 223 -1.12 -13.75 -0.25
N THR A 224 -1.61 -12.67 -0.85
CA THR A 224 -2.65 -12.75 -1.88
C THR A 224 -2.19 -11.96 -3.11
N PRO A 225 -1.53 -12.62 -4.06
CA PRO A 225 -1.14 -12.01 -5.32
C PRO A 225 -2.32 -11.49 -6.13
N GLY A 226 -2.04 -10.48 -6.94
CA GLY A 226 -2.98 -9.97 -7.93
C GLY A 226 -2.23 -9.50 -9.17
N VAL A 227 -2.67 -9.96 -10.34
CA VAL A 227 -2.15 -9.56 -11.64
C VAL A 227 -2.76 -8.22 -12.03
N MET A 228 -1.93 -7.34 -12.58
CA MET A 228 -2.31 -6.07 -13.18
C MET A 228 -1.81 -6.03 -14.63
N VAL A 229 -2.56 -5.38 -15.50
CA VAL A 229 -2.23 -5.24 -16.92
C VAL A 229 -2.04 -3.77 -17.24
N ALA A 230 -0.89 -3.43 -17.82
CA ALA A 230 -0.60 -2.10 -18.36
C ALA A 230 -0.88 -2.07 -19.85
N VAL A 231 -1.62 -1.06 -20.30
CA VAL A 231 -1.97 -0.82 -21.71
C VAL A 231 -1.33 0.49 -22.17
N ASP A 232 -0.69 0.48 -23.34
CA ASP A 232 0.18 1.57 -23.85
C ASP A 232 -0.55 2.82 -24.34
N GLN A 233 -1.63 3.17 -23.75
CA GLN A 233 -2.32 4.43 -24.05
C GLN A 233 -2.93 4.99 -22.77
N ARG A 234 -2.89 6.31 -22.62
CA ARG A 234 -3.61 6.99 -21.55
C ARG A 234 -5.07 7.17 -21.98
N LEU A 235 -5.84 6.09 -21.91
CA LEU A 235 -7.24 6.06 -22.36
C LEU A 235 -8.18 6.83 -21.44
N VAL A 236 -7.80 7.07 -20.19
CA VAL A 236 -8.58 7.86 -19.23
C VAL A 236 -7.68 8.85 -18.50
N GLN A 237 -8.28 9.94 -18.00
CA GLN A 237 -7.57 10.98 -17.26
C GLN A 237 -7.71 10.82 -15.74
N ARG A 238 -8.68 10.03 -15.28
CA ARG A 238 -8.98 9.77 -13.87
C ARG A 238 -9.23 8.28 -13.62
N PRO A 239 -9.08 7.80 -12.38
CA PRO A 239 -9.51 6.45 -12.02
C PRO A 239 -10.96 6.20 -12.37
N VAL A 240 -11.23 5.09 -13.02
CA VAL A 240 -12.57 4.58 -13.32
C VAL A 240 -12.75 3.26 -12.60
N ASN A 241 -13.72 3.20 -11.72
CA ASN A 241 -14.09 2.01 -10.96
C ASN A 241 -15.48 1.54 -11.44
N ARG A 242 -15.73 0.24 -11.41
CA ARG A 242 -17.07 -0.29 -11.55
C ARG A 242 -17.86 -0.04 -10.28
N LEU A 243 -19.13 0.30 -10.42
CA LEU A 243 -20.05 0.55 -9.30
C LEU A 243 -20.66 -0.77 -8.82
N CYS A 244 -19.83 -1.60 -8.17
CA CYS A 244 -20.19 -2.92 -7.67
C CYS A 244 -19.43 -3.24 -6.38
N GLU A 245 -19.71 -4.35 -5.74
CA GLU A 245 -18.81 -4.91 -4.73
C GLU A 245 -17.43 -5.17 -5.33
N PRO A 246 -16.34 -4.95 -4.55
CA PRO A 246 -14.99 -5.15 -5.05
C PRO A 246 -14.76 -6.50 -5.71
N ASP A 247 -14.41 -6.51 -7.00
CA ASP A 247 -14.18 -7.72 -7.81
C ASP A 247 -12.90 -7.61 -8.67
N ASP A 248 -12.57 -8.67 -9.43
CA ASP A 248 -11.42 -8.70 -10.32
C ASP A 248 -11.62 -7.78 -11.54
N GLY A 249 -10.58 -7.00 -11.87
CA GLY A 249 -10.56 -6.17 -13.07
C GLY A 249 -11.54 -5.00 -13.10
N ASP A 250 -12.07 -4.59 -11.96
CA ASP A 250 -13.07 -3.55 -11.81
C ASP A 250 -12.52 -2.13 -11.68
N ILE A 251 -11.21 -1.94 -11.91
CA ILE A 251 -10.52 -0.64 -11.89
C ILE A 251 -9.69 -0.45 -13.15
N VAL A 252 -9.86 0.70 -13.79
CA VAL A 252 -8.96 1.21 -14.84
C VAL A 252 -8.46 2.57 -14.40
N LEU A 253 -7.16 2.75 -14.28
CA LEU A 253 -6.60 4.01 -13.82
C LEU A 253 -5.43 4.49 -14.68
N PRO A 254 -5.27 5.83 -14.84
CA PRO A 254 -4.16 6.39 -15.57
C PRO A 254 -2.87 6.31 -14.76
N GLN A 255 -1.78 5.93 -15.42
CA GLN A 255 -0.43 6.01 -14.90
C GLN A 255 0.47 6.63 -15.95
N ARG A 256 0.76 7.93 -15.83
CA ARG A 256 1.52 8.71 -16.80
C ARG A 256 0.89 8.60 -18.20
N ARG A 257 1.55 7.92 -19.13
CA ARG A 257 1.11 7.75 -20.52
C ARG A 257 0.39 6.41 -20.79
N MET A 258 0.13 5.63 -19.76
CA MET A 258 -0.53 4.33 -19.82
C MET A 258 -1.82 4.33 -19.02
N VAL A 259 -2.60 3.28 -19.15
CA VAL A 259 -3.57 2.87 -18.14
C VAL A 259 -3.16 1.54 -17.53
N VAL A 260 -3.52 1.34 -16.26
CA VAL A 260 -3.36 0.07 -15.56
C VAL A 260 -4.74 -0.46 -15.20
N ILE A 261 -4.99 -1.71 -15.53
CA ILE A 261 -6.20 -2.45 -15.20
C ILE A 261 -5.83 -3.38 -14.05
N GLY A 262 -6.61 -3.40 -13.01
CA GLY A 262 -6.29 -4.25 -11.88
C GLY A 262 -7.42 -4.41 -10.89
N THR A 263 -7.30 -5.39 -10.05
CA THR A 263 -6.36 -6.51 -10.04
C THR A 263 -7.11 -7.81 -9.88
N THR A 264 -6.47 -8.96 -10.21
CA THR A 264 -6.98 -10.26 -9.78
C THR A 264 -6.70 -10.52 -8.29
N SER A 265 -7.18 -11.62 -7.76
CA SER A 265 -6.90 -12.06 -6.40
C SER A 265 -6.89 -13.58 -6.34
N PHE A 266 -5.75 -14.18 -5.98
CA PHE A 266 -5.60 -15.63 -5.84
C PHE A 266 -4.62 -15.98 -4.71
N GLU A 267 -4.55 -17.25 -4.35
CA GLU A 267 -3.68 -17.75 -3.29
C GLU A 267 -2.45 -18.41 -3.88
N VAL A 268 -1.32 -18.34 -3.19
CA VAL A 268 -0.08 -19.02 -3.56
C VAL A 268 0.60 -19.59 -2.33
N GLU A 269 1.37 -20.63 -2.53
CA GLU A 269 2.22 -21.23 -1.50
C GLU A 269 3.55 -20.47 -1.37
N ASP A 270 4.18 -20.13 -2.49
CA ASP A 270 5.44 -19.39 -2.56
C ASP A 270 5.19 -17.98 -3.09
N ILE A 271 5.54 -16.96 -2.28
CA ILE A 271 5.34 -15.54 -2.62
C ILE A 271 6.51 -14.94 -3.41
N ASP A 272 7.67 -15.59 -3.42
CA ASP A 272 8.85 -15.14 -4.17
C ASP A 272 8.80 -15.59 -5.64
N TYR A 273 8.03 -16.65 -5.93
CA TYR A 273 7.82 -17.15 -7.29
C TYR A 273 6.33 -17.31 -7.61
N VAL A 274 5.74 -16.31 -8.22
CA VAL A 274 4.33 -16.33 -8.63
C VAL A 274 4.24 -16.11 -10.14
N PRO A 275 3.77 -17.12 -10.90
CA PRO A 275 3.62 -17.00 -12.35
C PRO A 275 2.46 -16.05 -12.71
N VAL A 276 2.64 -15.27 -13.76
CA VAL A 276 1.54 -14.52 -14.39
C VAL A 276 0.87 -15.42 -15.41
N LEU A 277 -0.38 -15.81 -15.13
CA LEU A 277 -1.13 -16.69 -16.00
C LEU A 277 -1.79 -15.88 -17.14
N SER A 278 -1.67 -16.38 -18.37
CA SER A 278 -2.20 -15.70 -19.57
C SER A 278 -3.73 -15.51 -19.51
N GLU A 279 -4.45 -16.44 -18.91
CA GLU A 279 -5.89 -16.35 -18.69
C GLU A 279 -6.28 -15.20 -17.76
N GLN A 280 -5.48 -14.92 -16.73
CA GLN A 280 -5.70 -13.77 -15.85
C GLN A 280 -5.45 -12.45 -16.57
N VAL A 281 -4.44 -12.41 -17.45
CA VAL A 281 -4.19 -11.25 -18.31
C VAL A 281 -5.35 -10.99 -19.26
N ALA A 282 -5.85 -12.04 -19.91
CA ALA A 282 -7.01 -11.95 -20.80
C ALA A 282 -8.26 -11.48 -20.06
N MET A 283 -8.53 -12.05 -18.90
CA MET A 283 -9.65 -11.64 -18.04
C MET A 283 -9.55 -10.14 -17.66
N MET A 284 -8.35 -9.64 -17.29
CA MET A 284 -8.15 -8.22 -16.97
C MET A 284 -8.46 -7.31 -18.16
N VAL A 285 -8.03 -7.70 -19.35
CA VAL A 285 -8.32 -6.95 -20.59
C VAL A 285 -9.83 -6.94 -20.87
N ASP A 286 -10.52 -8.07 -20.71
CA ASP A 286 -11.96 -8.17 -20.94
C ASP A 286 -12.76 -7.34 -19.93
N ARG A 287 -12.44 -7.43 -18.65
CA ARG A 287 -13.08 -6.64 -17.59
C ARG A 287 -12.82 -5.14 -17.76
N GLY A 288 -11.57 -4.77 -18.06
CA GLY A 288 -11.24 -3.36 -18.35
C GLY A 288 -11.99 -2.82 -19.56
N ALA A 289 -12.21 -3.64 -20.59
CA ALA A 289 -12.96 -3.26 -21.79
C ALA A 289 -14.48 -3.12 -21.56
N GLU A 290 -15.04 -3.72 -20.51
CA GLU A 290 -16.42 -3.45 -20.10
C GLU A 290 -16.60 -1.98 -19.66
N LEU A 291 -15.58 -1.42 -19.00
CA LEU A 291 -15.58 -0.01 -18.57
C LEU A 291 -15.10 0.94 -19.69
N ILE A 292 -14.02 0.55 -20.38
CA ILE A 292 -13.33 1.34 -21.40
C ILE A 292 -13.11 0.46 -22.65
N PRO A 293 -14.05 0.44 -23.60
CA PRO A 293 -13.97 -0.46 -24.77
C PRO A 293 -12.68 -0.34 -25.59
N ALA A 294 -12.06 0.83 -25.62
CA ALA A 294 -10.81 1.09 -26.32
C ALA A 294 -9.61 0.26 -25.80
N VAL A 295 -9.69 -0.32 -24.58
CA VAL A 295 -8.68 -1.21 -24.02
C VAL A 295 -8.36 -2.38 -24.94
N ARG A 296 -9.38 -2.99 -25.60
CA ARG A 296 -9.19 -4.14 -26.51
C ARG A 296 -8.36 -3.78 -27.74
N GLN A 297 -8.53 -2.57 -28.26
CA GLN A 297 -7.85 -2.11 -29.47
C GLN A 297 -6.41 -1.66 -29.19
N ALA A 298 -6.19 -1.10 -27.99
CA ALA A 298 -4.87 -0.64 -27.59
C ALA A 298 -3.89 -1.78 -27.29
N GLY A 299 -4.40 -2.94 -26.90
CA GLY A 299 -3.63 -4.13 -26.53
C GLY A 299 -2.80 -3.96 -25.25
N PRO A 300 -2.48 -5.04 -24.53
CA PRO A 300 -1.63 -4.99 -23.36
C PRO A 300 -0.17 -4.78 -23.77
N ARG A 301 0.57 -3.96 -23.01
CA ARG A 301 2.04 -3.83 -23.13
C ARG A 301 2.80 -4.71 -22.18
N GLY A 302 2.24 -4.96 -21.02
CA GLY A 302 2.87 -5.81 -20.03
C GLY A 302 1.94 -6.13 -18.90
N SER A 303 2.32 -7.15 -18.15
CA SER A 303 1.65 -7.56 -16.93
C SER A 303 2.66 -7.57 -15.79
N PHE A 304 2.18 -7.27 -14.62
CA PHE A 304 2.95 -7.33 -13.39
C PHE A 304 2.04 -7.71 -12.23
N MET A 305 2.64 -8.10 -11.14
CA MET A 305 1.89 -8.57 -10.00
C MET A 305 2.52 -8.13 -8.69
N SER A 306 1.69 -8.08 -7.66
CA SER A 306 2.14 -7.88 -6.29
C SER A 306 1.33 -8.72 -5.32
N SER A 307 1.96 -9.15 -4.23
CA SER A 307 1.31 -9.93 -3.18
C SER A 307 0.82 -9.00 -2.07
N ARG A 308 -0.49 -9.00 -1.80
CA ARG A 308 -1.08 -8.23 -0.69
C ARG A 308 -0.82 -8.95 0.62
N PRO A 309 -0.41 -8.25 1.68
CA PRO A 309 -0.25 -8.82 3.02
C PRO A 309 -1.60 -8.85 3.76
N LEU A 310 -2.53 -9.71 3.37
CA LEU A 310 -3.81 -9.82 4.07
C LEU A 310 -3.62 -10.51 5.42
N ILE A 311 -4.28 -9.97 6.46
CA ILE A 311 -4.21 -10.48 7.83
C ILE A 311 -5.42 -11.35 8.09
N GLY A 312 -5.19 -12.60 8.50
CA GLY A 312 -6.24 -13.55 8.88
C GLY A 312 -5.91 -14.98 8.48
N ALA A 313 -6.64 -15.92 9.08
CA ALA A 313 -6.58 -17.33 8.76
C ALA A 313 -7.98 -17.85 8.49
N GLY A 314 -8.13 -18.73 7.49
CA GLY A 314 -9.37 -19.47 7.24
C GLY A 314 -10.50 -18.73 6.51
N LEU A 315 -10.36 -17.46 6.19
CA LEU A 315 -11.35 -16.71 5.40
C LEU A 315 -10.92 -16.61 3.92
N PRO A 316 -11.88 -16.54 2.97
CA PRO A 316 -11.56 -16.16 1.59
C PRO A 316 -10.88 -14.81 1.52
N ALA A 317 -9.89 -14.66 0.66
CA ALA A 317 -9.06 -13.43 0.57
C ALA A 317 -9.87 -12.14 0.37
N ARG A 318 -11.02 -12.22 -0.32
CA ARG A 318 -11.92 -11.08 -0.56
C ARG A 318 -12.71 -10.64 0.65
N SER A 319 -13.00 -11.56 1.58
CA SER A 319 -13.74 -11.28 2.83
C SER A 319 -12.83 -10.76 3.95
N MET A 320 -11.50 -10.76 3.75
CA MET A 320 -10.57 -10.26 4.76
C MET A 320 -10.60 -8.75 4.83
N ALA A 321 -10.56 -8.20 6.05
CA ALA A 321 -10.46 -6.77 6.29
C ALA A 321 -9.23 -6.18 5.60
N ARG A 322 -9.37 -4.97 5.07
CA ARG A 322 -8.32 -4.24 4.37
C ARG A 322 -7.60 -3.23 5.26
N THR A 323 -7.88 -3.26 6.55
CA THR A 323 -7.16 -2.47 7.55
C THR A 323 -5.79 -3.07 7.88
N PHE A 324 -5.01 -2.38 8.69
CA PHE A 324 -3.68 -2.80 9.11
C PHE A 324 -3.64 -3.18 10.59
N LYS A 325 -2.63 -3.93 10.99
CA LYS A 325 -2.43 -4.30 12.39
C LYS A 325 -0.96 -4.17 12.77
N CYS A 326 -0.74 -3.53 13.92
CA CYS A 326 0.55 -3.49 14.61
C CYS A 326 0.54 -4.58 15.71
N PHE A 327 1.50 -5.49 15.63
CA PHE A 327 1.69 -6.59 16.58
C PHE A 327 2.85 -6.22 17.51
N ASP A 328 2.56 -6.05 18.79
CA ASP A 328 3.59 -6.02 19.84
C ASP A 328 3.80 -7.44 20.36
N HIS A 329 4.90 -8.05 19.94
CA HIS A 329 5.21 -9.45 20.24
C HIS A 329 5.48 -9.69 21.74
N LYS A 330 5.75 -8.64 22.54
CA LYS A 330 5.78 -8.75 23.98
C LYS A 330 4.40 -9.12 24.56
N VAL A 331 3.35 -8.54 23.97
CA VAL A 331 1.96 -8.76 24.44
C VAL A 331 1.45 -10.11 23.98
N SER A 332 1.75 -10.52 22.74
CA SER A 332 1.22 -11.77 22.16
C SER A 332 2.01 -13.02 22.55
N GLU A 333 3.35 -12.95 22.55
CA GLU A 333 4.22 -14.12 22.77
C GLU A 333 5.26 -13.93 23.89
N GLY A 334 5.28 -12.78 24.59
CA GLY A 334 6.29 -12.47 25.60
C GLY A 334 7.66 -12.06 25.01
N LEU A 335 7.77 -11.88 23.70
CA LEU A 335 8.99 -11.55 22.98
C LEU A 335 9.19 -10.03 22.95
N ASP A 336 9.94 -9.49 23.91
CA ASP A 336 10.22 -8.05 23.96
C ASP A 336 11.22 -7.60 22.88
N GLY A 337 11.31 -6.28 22.62
CA GLY A 337 12.21 -5.70 21.64
C GLY A 337 11.78 -5.89 20.18
N PHE A 338 10.59 -6.47 19.90
CA PHE A 338 10.12 -6.74 18.55
C PHE A 338 8.66 -6.32 18.33
N VAL A 339 8.44 -5.64 17.18
CA VAL A 339 7.13 -5.18 16.74
C VAL A 339 6.97 -5.50 15.25
N THR A 340 5.78 -5.88 14.81
CA THR A 340 5.47 -6.08 13.38
C THR A 340 4.31 -5.21 12.95
N ILE A 341 4.45 -4.51 11.82
CA ILE A 341 3.39 -3.78 11.15
C ILE A 341 3.13 -4.38 9.77
N THR A 342 1.88 -4.72 9.47
CA THR A 342 1.50 -5.30 8.19
C THR A 342 0.03 -5.08 7.87
N GLY A 343 -0.42 -5.48 6.68
CA GLY A 343 -1.78 -5.21 6.17
C GLY A 343 -1.89 -3.85 5.51
N GLY A 344 -3.08 -3.29 5.55
CA GLY A 344 -3.37 -1.94 5.05
C GLY A 344 -3.22 -1.75 3.54
N LYS A 345 -3.06 -0.50 3.15
CA LYS A 345 -3.00 -0.04 1.77
C LYS A 345 -1.89 0.99 1.59
N ALA A 346 -1.45 1.22 0.34
CA ALA A 346 -0.51 2.29 0.04
C ALA A 346 -1.02 3.66 0.53
N THR A 347 -2.31 3.94 0.39
CA THR A 347 -2.94 5.17 0.88
C THR A 347 -2.80 5.35 2.39
N THR A 348 -2.85 4.26 3.17
CA THR A 348 -2.79 4.32 4.65
C THR A 348 -1.38 4.17 5.23
N CYS A 349 -0.33 4.15 4.38
CA CYS A 349 1.04 3.87 4.83
C CYS A 349 1.55 4.85 5.90
N ARG A 350 1.14 6.12 5.85
CA ARG A 350 1.50 7.12 6.86
C ARG A 350 0.84 6.81 8.22
N ALA A 351 -0.48 6.50 8.22
CA ALA A 351 -1.19 6.11 9.45
C ALA A 351 -0.63 4.82 10.05
N MET A 352 -0.27 3.85 9.21
CA MET A 352 0.43 2.64 9.64
C MET A 352 1.74 2.99 10.36
N ALA A 353 2.52 3.90 9.80
CA ALA A 353 3.76 4.38 10.38
C ALA A 353 3.53 5.11 11.72
N GLU A 354 2.57 6.05 11.78
CA GLU A 354 2.19 6.78 12.99
C GLU A 354 1.83 5.80 14.13
N LYS A 355 0.91 4.87 13.85
CA LYS A 355 0.46 3.87 14.84
C LYS A 355 1.61 3.01 15.36
N THR A 356 2.51 2.61 14.46
CA THR A 356 3.69 1.80 14.85
C THR A 356 4.70 2.65 15.62
N ALA A 357 4.94 3.88 15.19
CA ALA A 357 5.84 4.81 15.89
C ALA A 357 5.35 5.12 17.30
N ASP A 358 4.04 5.23 17.52
CA ASP A 358 3.46 5.40 18.87
C ASP A 358 3.79 4.21 19.78
N VAL A 359 3.65 2.98 19.28
CA VAL A 359 4.03 1.76 20.03
C VAL A 359 5.53 1.75 20.32
N VAL A 360 6.37 2.04 19.32
CA VAL A 360 7.83 2.09 19.47
C VAL A 360 8.25 3.13 20.50
N CYS A 361 7.70 4.35 20.41
CA CYS A 361 7.99 5.44 21.33
C CYS A 361 7.57 5.10 22.77
N ALA A 362 6.40 4.51 22.96
CA ALA A 362 5.93 4.07 24.28
C ALA A 362 6.90 3.04 24.89
N LYS A 363 7.38 2.07 24.10
CA LYS A 363 8.35 1.05 24.57
C LYS A 363 9.72 1.64 24.89
N LEU A 364 10.15 2.67 24.18
CA LEU A 364 11.46 3.32 24.35
C LEU A 364 11.42 4.55 25.27
N GLY A 365 10.26 4.87 25.86
CA GLY A 365 10.10 5.99 26.77
C GLY A 365 10.18 7.37 26.08
N SER A 366 9.97 7.45 24.77
CA SER A 366 9.91 8.72 24.02
C SER A 366 8.50 9.32 24.08
N THR A 367 8.41 10.60 24.38
CA THR A 367 7.13 11.35 24.47
C THR A 367 6.89 12.28 23.30
N GLN A 368 7.75 12.23 22.27
CA GLN A 368 7.64 13.13 21.12
C GLN A 368 6.40 12.76 20.26
N PRO A 369 5.50 13.72 20.00
CA PRO A 369 4.29 13.46 19.23
C PRO A 369 4.60 13.27 17.74
N CYS A 370 3.67 12.62 17.02
CA CYS A 370 3.71 12.51 15.58
C CYS A 370 3.59 13.89 14.91
N GLN A 371 4.43 14.15 13.92
CA GLN A 371 4.42 15.38 13.12
C GLN A 371 4.11 15.10 11.63
N THR A 372 4.01 13.83 11.23
CA THR A 372 3.93 13.44 9.80
C THR A 372 2.62 13.85 9.12
N ARG A 373 1.57 14.19 9.87
CA ARG A 373 0.29 14.67 9.32
C ARG A 373 0.38 16.02 8.64
N THR A 374 1.38 16.83 8.99
CA THR A 374 1.54 18.20 8.53
C THR A 374 2.91 18.51 7.94
N THR A 375 3.91 17.64 8.15
CA THR A 375 5.26 17.84 7.63
C THR A 375 5.32 17.50 6.13
N PRO A 376 5.62 18.47 5.25
CA PRO A 376 5.78 18.22 3.82
C PRO A 376 6.94 17.27 3.55
N LEU A 377 6.74 16.33 2.62
CA LEU A 377 7.80 15.46 2.16
C LEU A 377 8.71 16.17 1.15
N LEU A 378 9.99 15.90 1.24
CA LEU A 378 10.98 16.36 0.27
C LEU A 378 10.75 15.70 -1.10
N SER A 379 11.35 16.30 -2.12
CA SER A 379 11.35 15.69 -3.45
C SER A 379 12.01 14.31 -3.42
N TYR A 380 11.39 13.32 -4.06
CA TYR A 380 11.93 11.98 -4.23
C TYR A 380 13.34 11.96 -4.86
N ARG A 381 13.68 13.00 -5.65
CA ARG A 381 14.99 13.14 -6.31
C ARG A 381 16.14 13.29 -5.32
N LEU A 382 15.86 13.79 -4.12
CA LEU A 382 16.88 14.02 -3.08
C LEU A 382 17.33 12.71 -2.40
N TYR A 383 16.65 11.59 -2.67
CA TYR A 383 17.07 10.30 -2.10
C TYR A 383 18.47 9.86 -2.58
N TYR A 384 18.83 10.14 -3.81
CA TYR A 384 20.12 9.74 -4.42
C TYR A 384 21.20 10.85 -4.37
N GLN A 385 20.89 11.96 -3.75
CA GLN A 385 21.84 13.04 -3.47
C GLN A 385 22.38 12.92 -2.03
#